data_f0182c84349e9c08bcb889853a1bf791
#
_entry.id   f0182c84349e9c08bcb889853a1bf791
#
_cell.length_a   1.000
_cell.length_b   1.000
_cell.length_c   1.000
_cell.angle_alpha   90.00
_cell.angle_beta   90.00
_cell.angle_gamma   90.00
#
_symmetry.space_group_name_H-M   'P 1'
#
loop_
_entity.id
_entity.type
_entity.pdbx_description
1 polymer ?
#
loop_
_entity_poly.entity_id
_entity_poly.type
_entity_poly.pdbx_seq_one_letter_code
_entity_poly.pdbx_strand_id
1 'polypeptide(L)'
;YRSIRNAYAGTSLDSDFYRPVVYDDTTVYADVYKVKPREFSAYLQDKFEKDEIVINFGLRYDQFDANTTFPSQRRNPTNSSTYYLQKIDGTDSLDINGNLIIDEERMSSPKNSNISEQYSPRLGFAYQLGRVAVLHFSYGHFLQMPPMSAIFENKSSIIGPTDYSSVVGNANLNSDSLGLNAQKTVSYEVGLWQEINPNTSFEVNLYYRDIYDLLSLAVVSTYNQIEYGIYTNKDYGNVRGLELKLDYNLDNIFIQTNYTYQFTRGNADNPSQTFSRQGSSIDKVIRFIPMSWDQRHTFNVSLGYNTSKYGITSTGYYNSGTPYTFSPQGESNLALLNLYPNNDYKPSNYTIDLTGYLNLPKVFGFQPNLNLLIRNVTDRRNEYGVSSETGRSYTAVVDDTELLSHRSDFNSYEDRYQDPSMFSSPREIKVGLTIKF
;
A
#
# COMPACT_ATOMS: atom_id res chain seq x y z
N TYR A 1 -18.15 -1.27 -8.70
CA TYR A 1 -17.50 -2.44 -9.33
C TYR A 1 -18.58 -3.36 -9.86
N ARG A 2 -18.54 -3.67 -11.15
CA ARG A 2 -19.43 -4.67 -11.75
C ARG A 2 -18.69 -6.00 -11.80
N SER A 3 -19.31 -7.05 -11.28
CA SER A 3 -18.78 -8.40 -11.42
C SER A 3 -18.94 -8.87 -12.87
N ILE A 4 -17.86 -9.23 -13.52
CA ILE A 4 -17.86 -9.80 -14.87
C ILE A 4 -17.60 -11.29 -14.73
N ARG A 5 -18.53 -12.12 -15.17
CA ARG A 5 -18.36 -13.59 -15.18
C ARG A 5 -18.56 -14.13 -16.59
N ASN A 6 -17.88 -15.20 -16.92
CA ASN A 6 -18.14 -15.95 -18.14
C ASN A 6 -19.43 -16.77 -17.94
N ALA A 7 -20.49 -16.41 -18.66
CA ALA A 7 -21.78 -17.10 -18.57
C ALA A 7 -21.73 -18.55 -19.01
N TYR A 8 -20.68 -18.96 -19.71
CA TYR A 8 -20.55 -20.31 -20.31
C TYR A 8 -19.45 -21.14 -19.62
N ALA A 9 -18.87 -20.63 -18.52
CA ALA A 9 -17.83 -21.36 -17.80
C ALA A 9 -18.29 -22.78 -17.42
N GLY A 10 -17.50 -23.78 -17.79
CA GLY A 10 -17.81 -25.20 -17.56
C GLY A 10 -18.85 -25.82 -18.49
N THR A 11 -19.27 -25.10 -19.54
CA THR A 11 -20.16 -25.66 -20.58
C THR A 11 -19.38 -25.98 -21.87
N SER A 12 -19.97 -26.78 -22.77
CA SER A 12 -19.39 -27.03 -24.09
C SER A 12 -19.22 -25.81 -24.98
N LEU A 13 -19.82 -24.67 -24.61
CA LEU A 13 -19.73 -23.40 -25.29
C LEU A 13 -18.61 -22.50 -24.77
N ASP A 14 -17.86 -22.95 -23.77
CA ASP A 14 -16.76 -22.21 -23.13
C ASP A 14 -15.47 -22.19 -23.97
N SER A 15 -15.41 -22.94 -25.06
CA SER A 15 -14.16 -23.23 -25.73
C SER A 15 -13.58 -22.11 -26.61
N ASP A 16 -14.41 -21.22 -27.19
CA ASP A 16 -13.90 -20.34 -28.25
C ASP A 16 -14.20 -18.86 -28.09
N PHE A 17 -15.08 -18.46 -27.16
CA PHE A 17 -15.40 -17.06 -26.94
C PHE A 17 -15.66 -16.76 -25.47
N TYR A 18 -14.70 -16.13 -24.82
CA TYR A 18 -14.95 -15.46 -23.55
C TYR A 18 -15.94 -14.31 -23.78
N ARG A 19 -17.18 -14.52 -23.37
CA ARG A 19 -18.21 -13.47 -23.37
C ARG A 19 -18.43 -12.98 -21.94
N PRO A 20 -17.85 -11.85 -21.56
CA PRO A 20 -18.08 -11.31 -20.23
C PRO A 20 -19.55 -10.88 -20.10
N VAL A 21 -20.22 -11.35 -19.05
CA VAL A 21 -21.56 -10.90 -18.68
C VAL A 21 -21.44 -9.75 -17.71
N VAL A 22 -21.96 -8.58 -18.09
CA VAL A 22 -22.14 -7.43 -17.19
C VAL A 22 -23.52 -7.57 -16.57
N TYR A 23 -23.55 -7.80 -15.29
CA TYR A 23 -24.82 -7.91 -14.57
C TYR A 23 -25.49 -6.54 -14.45
N ASP A 24 -26.83 -6.54 -14.40
CA ASP A 24 -27.62 -5.34 -14.14
C ASP A 24 -27.30 -4.78 -12.75
N ASP A 25 -27.37 -3.45 -12.62
CA ASP A 25 -27.06 -2.73 -11.39
C ASP A 25 -28.00 -3.08 -10.22
N THR A 26 -29.14 -3.70 -10.51
CA THR A 26 -30.13 -4.17 -9.52
C THR A 26 -29.84 -5.57 -8.99
N THR A 27 -28.87 -6.26 -9.57
CA THR A 27 -28.55 -7.64 -9.16
C THR A 27 -27.58 -7.66 -7.96
N VAL A 28 -27.59 -8.77 -7.22
CA VAL A 28 -26.65 -9.05 -6.11
C VAL A 28 -25.17 -9.12 -6.55
N TYR A 29 -24.94 -9.20 -7.86
CA TYR A 29 -23.57 -9.29 -8.42
C TYR A 29 -23.03 -7.92 -8.84
N ALA A 30 -23.80 -6.85 -8.69
CA ALA A 30 -23.38 -5.49 -9.02
C ALA A 30 -23.38 -4.64 -7.74
N ASP A 31 -22.19 -4.21 -7.30
CA ASP A 31 -22.07 -3.27 -6.18
C ASP A 31 -22.04 -1.84 -6.74
N VAL A 32 -23.24 -1.24 -6.84
CA VAL A 32 -23.39 0.13 -7.34
C VAL A 32 -23.91 1.01 -6.21
N TYR A 33 -23.11 2.00 -5.84
CA TYR A 33 -23.50 2.94 -4.81
C TYR A 33 -23.24 4.39 -5.20
N LYS A 34 -24.06 5.29 -4.68
CA LYS A 34 -23.89 6.74 -4.77
C LYS A 34 -23.93 7.31 -3.37
N VAL A 35 -22.80 7.88 -2.94
CA VAL A 35 -22.62 8.39 -1.59
C VAL A 35 -22.18 9.85 -1.61
N LYS A 36 -22.44 10.56 -0.52
CA LYS A 36 -22.06 11.97 -0.33
C LYS A 36 -21.47 12.14 1.07
N PRO A 37 -20.24 11.64 1.29
CA PRO A 37 -19.57 11.85 2.56
C PRO A 37 -19.31 13.33 2.81
N ARG A 38 -19.14 13.70 4.06
CA ARG A 38 -18.85 15.08 4.49
C ARG A 38 -17.57 15.08 5.29
N GLU A 39 -16.74 16.04 5.00
CA GLU A 39 -15.50 16.27 5.73
C GLU A 39 -15.48 17.71 6.21
N PHE A 40 -15.07 17.90 7.45
CA PHE A 40 -14.79 19.21 8.03
C PHE A 40 -13.45 19.16 8.73
N SER A 41 -12.61 20.18 8.51
CA SER A 41 -11.37 20.30 9.25
C SER A 41 -11.09 21.76 9.59
N ALA A 42 -10.55 21.96 10.78
CA ALA A 42 -10.09 23.26 11.27
C ALA A 42 -8.73 23.09 11.93
N TYR A 43 -7.89 24.13 11.86
CA TYR A 43 -6.61 24.11 12.54
C TYR A 43 -6.29 25.49 13.13
N LEU A 44 -5.56 25.46 14.23
CA LEU A 44 -4.92 26.61 14.84
C LEU A 44 -3.45 26.31 14.99
N GLN A 45 -2.61 27.25 14.55
CA GLN A 45 -1.16 27.11 14.63
C GLN A 45 -0.55 28.44 15.02
N ASP A 46 0.49 28.39 15.86
CA ASP A 46 1.29 29.53 16.22
C ASP A 46 2.78 29.21 16.11
N LYS A 47 3.57 30.21 15.82
CA LYS A 47 5.03 30.15 15.75
C LYS A 47 5.61 31.19 16.72
N PHE A 48 6.33 30.69 17.69
CA PHE A 48 7.12 31.54 18.60
C PHE A 48 8.59 31.49 18.17
N GLU A 49 9.17 32.67 18.00
CA GLU A 49 10.56 32.83 17.58
C GLU A 49 11.24 33.85 18.49
N LYS A 50 12.28 33.43 19.16
CA LYS A 50 13.07 34.28 20.02
C LYS A 50 14.53 33.82 20.05
N ASP A 51 15.42 34.74 19.69
CA ASP A 51 16.86 34.48 19.60
C ASP A 51 17.16 33.24 18.75
N GLU A 52 17.78 32.24 19.31
CA GLU A 52 18.13 30.97 18.62
C GLU A 52 17.04 29.91 18.68
N ILE A 53 15.88 30.20 19.27
CA ILE A 53 14.80 29.21 19.49
C ILE A 53 13.62 29.51 18.58
N VAL A 54 13.14 28.49 17.91
CA VAL A 54 11.87 28.49 17.17
C VAL A 54 10.99 27.36 17.69
N ILE A 55 9.79 27.72 18.12
CA ILE A 55 8.76 26.74 18.55
C ILE A 55 7.54 26.91 17.65
N ASN A 56 7.12 25.84 17.03
CA ASN A 56 5.85 25.76 16.31
C ASN A 56 4.93 24.84 17.08
N PHE A 57 3.73 25.26 17.37
CA PHE A 57 2.72 24.40 17.94
C PHE A 57 1.40 24.58 17.20
N GLY A 58 0.64 23.51 17.09
CA GLY A 58 -0.62 23.53 16.39
C GLY A 58 -1.56 22.44 16.88
N LEU A 59 -2.82 22.67 16.68
CA LEU A 59 -3.88 21.70 16.90
C LEU A 59 -4.78 21.70 15.68
N ARG A 60 -5.00 20.53 15.10
CA ARG A 60 -5.94 20.32 14.02
C ARG A 60 -7.08 19.45 14.52
N TYR A 61 -8.29 19.85 14.19
CA TYR A 61 -9.50 19.05 14.34
C TYR A 61 -9.97 18.57 13.00
N ASP A 62 -10.27 17.27 12.89
CA ASP A 62 -10.82 16.63 11.70
C ASP A 62 -12.08 15.87 12.06
N GLN A 63 -13.11 16.03 11.25
CA GLN A 63 -14.37 15.35 11.33
C GLN A 63 -14.70 14.71 9.98
N PHE A 64 -15.06 13.42 10.00
CA PHE A 64 -15.52 12.70 8.84
C PHE A 64 -16.88 12.04 9.13
N ASP A 65 -17.84 12.31 8.28
CA ASP A 65 -19.17 11.70 8.28
C ASP A 65 -19.36 10.93 6.97
N ALA A 66 -19.43 9.60 7.05
CA ALA A 66 -19.69 8.76 5.87
C ALA A 66 -21.09 9.02 5.31
N ASN A 67 -22.00 9.65 6.08
CA ASN A 67 -23.35 10.02 5.69
C ASN A 67 -24.10 8.84 5.05
N THR A 68 -24.08 7.71 5.70
CA THR A 68 -24.64 6.46 5.22
C THR A 68 -25.19 5.61 6.36
N THR A 69 -25.88 4.53 6.02
CA THR A 69 -26.42 3.57 6.99
C THR A 69 -25.77 2.20 6.79
N PHE A 70 -25.65 1.44 7.86
CA PHE A 70 -25.21 0.05 7.86
C PHE A 70 -26.22 -0.83 8.59
N PRO A 71 -26.25 -2.15 8.34
CA PRO A 71 -27.06 -3.08 9.12
C PRO A 71 -26.69 -3.02 10.61
N SER A 72 -27.66 -2.87 11.49
CA SER A 72 -27.44 -2.78 12.95
C SER A 72 -27.01 -4.11 13.59
N GLN A 73 -27.41 -5.23 12.99
CA GLN A 73 -27.14 -6.58 13.49
C GLN A 73 -26.22 -7.33 12.54
N ARG A 74 -24.94 -7.31 12.79
CA ARG A 74 -23.92 -7.92 11.91
C ARG A 74 -24.06 -9.44 11.75
N ARG A 75 -24.55 -10.12 12.77
CA ARG A 75 -24.73 -11.57 12.76
C ARG A 75 -26.08 -12.03 12.21
N ASN A 76 -26.94 -11.10 11.80
CA ASN A 76 -28.25 -11.42 11.28
C ASN A 76 -28.14 -11.96 9.84
N PRO A 77 -28.62 -13.20 9.56
CA PRO A 77 -28.55 -13.77 8.20
C PRO A 77 -29.36 -12.99 7.17
N THR A 78 -30.31 -12.16 7.59
CA THR A 78 -31.08 -11.31 6.68
C THR A 78 -30.24 -10.24 5.99
N ASN A 79 -29.03 -9.97 6.46
CA ASN A 79 -28.12 -9.08 5.78
C ASN A 79 -27.65 -9.62 4.42
N SER A 80 -27.69 -10.95 4.22
CA SER A 80 -27.31 -11.61 2.96
C SER A 80 -28.51 -12.07 2.11
N SER A 81 -29.71 -12.12 2.68
CA SER A 81 -30.91 -12.51 1.95
C SER A 81 -32.14 -11.85 2.55
N THR A 82 -33.02 -11.34 1.71
CA THR A 82 -34.29 -10.74 2.16
C THR A 82 -35.25 -11.83 2.61
N TYR A 83 -35.84 -11.63 3.76
CA TYR A 83 -36.92 -12.49 4.26
C TYR A 83 -38.26 -11.84 3.96
N TYR A 84 -39.18 -12.67 3.51
CA TYR A 84 -40.55 -12.24 3.18
C TYR A 84 -41.54 -12.77 4.19
N LEU A 85 -42.59 -12.01 4.43
CA LEU A 85 -43.72 -12.44 5.24
C LEU A 85 -44.34 -13.70 4.64
N GLN A 86 -44.51 -14.74 5.45
CA GLN A 86 -45.12 -15.98 5.03
C GLN A 86 -46.53 -16.09 5.51
N LYS A 87 -47.43 -16.66 4.71
CA LYS A 87 -48.74 -17.08 5.11
C LYS A 87 -48.65 -18.37 5.92
N ILE A 88 -49.78 -18.72 6.54
CA ILE A 88 -49.88 -19.95 7.37
C ILE A 88 -49.56 -21.22 6.57
N ASP A 89 -49.80 -21.20 5.27
CA ASP A 89 -49.50 -22.30 4.35
C ASP A 89 -48.01 -22.37 3.87
N GLY A 90 -47.18 -21.46 4.40
CA GLY A 90 -45.76 -21.36 4.08
C GLY A 90 -45.45 -20.66 2.74
N THR A 91 -46.42 -20.13 2.04
CA THR A 91 -46.23 -19.33 0.82
C THR A 91 -45.95 -17.87 1.19
N ASP A 92 -45.14 -17.17 0.35
CA ASP A 92 -44.82 -15.75 0.57
C ASP A 92 -46.10 -14.87 0.41
N SER A 93 -46.20 -13.87 1.26
CA SER A 93 -47.29 -12.89 1.22
C SER A 93 -47.01 -11.85 0.13
N LEU A 94 -48.04 -11.46 -0.61
CA LEU A 94 -47.96 -10.44 -1.65
C LEU A 94 -48.78 -9.21 -1.23
N ASP A 95 -48.33 -8.03 -1.63
CA ASP A 95 -49.04 -6.77 -1.54
C ASP A 95 -50.19 -6.69 -2.57
N ILE A 96 -50.94 -5.58 -2.55
CA ILE A 96 -52.02 -5.33 -3.48
C ILE A 96 -51.59 -5.25 -4.96
N ASN A 97 -50.28 -5.02 -5.21
CA ASN A 97 -49.70 -4.93 -6.54
C ASN A 97 -49.03 -6.24 -6.97
N GLY A 98 -49.06 -7.27 -6.12
CA GLY A 98 -48.43 -8.56 -6.39
C GLY A 98 -46.94 -8.63 -6.05
N ASN A 99 -46.41 -7.67 -5.29
CA ASN A 99 -45.00 -7.68 -4.85
C ASN A 99 -44.89 -8.46 -3.54
N LEU A 100 -43.76 -9.09 -3.32
CA LEU A 100 -43.39 -9.76 -2.07
C LEU A 100 -43.31 -8.77 -0.91
N ILE A 101 -43.94 -9.05 0.21
CA ILE A 101 -43.88 -8.22 1.41
C ILE A 101 -42.72 -8.62 2.27
N ILE A 102 -41.82 -7.67 2.55
CA ILE A 102 -40.64 -7.89 3.40
C ILE A 102 -41.06 -8.06 4.84
N ASP A 103 -40.49 -9.07 5.51
CA ASP A 103 -40.63 -9.28 6.95
C ASP A 103 -39.67 -8.34 7.70
N GLU A 104 -40.09 -7.12 7.98
CA GLU A 104 -39.28 -6.09 8.64
C GLU A 104 -38.83 -6.49 10.06
N GLU A 105 -39.57 -7.36 10.75
CA GLU A 105 -39.22 -7.81 12.10
C GLU A 105 -37.96 -8.71 12.07
N ARG A 106 -37.79 -9.46 10.99
CA ARG A 106 -36.61 -10.31 10.79
C ARG A 106 -35.43 -9.57 10.21
N MET A 107 -35.64 -8.45 9.52
CA MET A 107 -34.61 -7.70 8.89
C MET A 107 -33.76 -6.92 9.89
N SER A 108 -32.49 -6.79 9.58
CA SER A 108 -31.60 -5.92 10.33
C SER A 108 -31.92 -4.46 10.04
N SER A 109 -32.42 -3.72 11.03
CA SER A 109 -32.73 -2.31 10.85
C SER A 109 -31.46 -1.50 10.46
N PRO A 110 -31.59 -0.53 9.54
CA PRO A 110 -30.46 0.33 9.22
C PRO A 110 -30.13 1.29 10.37
N LYS A 111 -28.85 1.45 10.66
CA LYS A 111 -28.33 2.40 11.64
C LYS A 111 -27.33 3.34 10.96
N ASN A 112 -27.37 4.63 11.29
CA ASN A 112 -26.47 5.61 10.74
C ASN A 112 -25.01 5.30 11.09
N SER A 113 -24.09 5.61 10.18
CA SER A 113 -22.65 5.61 10.45
C SER A 113 -22.33 6.60 11.57
N ASN A 114 -21.33 6.25 12.36
CA ASN A 114 -20.78 7.19 13.34
C ASN A 114 -19.96 8.25 12.64
N ILE A 115 -19.97 9.44 13.23
CA ILE A 115 -19.08 10.51 12.84
C ILE A 115 -17.72 10.24 13.49
N SER A 116 -16.66 10.20 12.70
CA SER A 116 -15.29 10.08 13.19
C SER A 116 -14.75 11.47 13.48
N GLU A 117 -14.34 11.72 14.73
CA GLU A 117 -13.78 13.00 15.18
C GLU A 117 -12.41 12.77 15.79
N GLN A 118 -11.45 13.62 15.42
CA GLN A 118 -10.08 13.46 15.92
C GLN A 118 -9.36 14.79 16.05
N TYR A 119 -8.49 14.83 17.07
CA TYR A 119 -7.59 15.96 17.33
C TYR A 119 -6.15 15.55 17.03
N SER A 120 -5.44 16.40 16.29
CA SER A 120 -4.07 16.17 15.83
C SER A 120 -3.16 17.28 16.35
N PRO A 121 -2.58 17.12 17.57
CA PRO A 121 -1.57 18.03 18.07
C PRO A 121 -0.28 17.90 17.26
N ARG A 122 0.41 19.00 17.08
CA ARG A 122 1.73 19.10 16.43
C ARG A 122 2.62 20.05 17.19
N LEU A 123 3.86 19.63 17.43
CA LEU A 123 4.89 20.40 18.07
C LEU A 123 6.18 20.29 17.26
N GLY A 124 6.76 21.42 16.91
CA GLY A 124 8.09 21.54 16.33
C GLY A 124 8.94 22.43 17.22
N PHE A 125 10.17 22.02 17.47
CA PHE A 125 11.16 22.80 18.18
C PHE A 125 12.44 22.81 17.37
N ALA A 126 13.04 23.98 17.17
CA ALA A 126 14.34 24.11 16.56
C ALA A 126 15.21 25.05 17.41
N TYR A 127 16.45 24.64 17.60
CA TYR A 127 17.45 25.40 18.33
C TYR A 127 18.71 25.60 17.48
N GLN A 128 19.05 26.84 17.22
CA GLN A 128 20.25 27.19 16.48
C GLN A 128 21.47 27.11 17.40
N LEU A 129 22.36 26.16 17.11
CA LEU A 129 23.62 25.96 17.82
C LEU A 129 24.72 26.79 17.15
N GLY A 130 24.86 28.04 17.61
CA GLY A 130 25.77 28.99 16.97
C GLY A 130 25.31 29.36 15.56
N ARG A 131 26.26 29.52 14.60
CA ARG A 131 25.97 29.94 13.22
C ARG A 131 25.89 28.78 12.22
N VAL A 132 26.27 27.59 12.62
CA VAL A 132 26.58 26.49 11.68
C VAL A 132 25.80 25.20 11.97
N ALA A 133 24.97 25.16 13.01
CA ALA A 133 24.20 23.97 13.33
C ALA A 133 22.79 24.29 13.81
N VAL A 134 21.86 23.39 13.53
CA VAL A 134 20.47 23.45 14.00
C VAL A 134 20.07 22.08 14.52
N LEU A 135 19.72 22.03 15.80
CA LEU A 135 19.04 20.88 16.39
C LEU A 135 17.53 21.08 16.23
N HIS A 136 16.81 20.07 15.74
CA HIS A 136 15.37 20.13 15.64
C HIS A 136 14.71 18.89 16.24
N PHE A 137 13.49 19.06 16.71
CA PHE A 137 12.62 18.02 17.19
C PHE A 137 11.23 18.27 16.63
N SER A 138 10.56 17.22 16.20
CA SER A 138 9.16 17.27 15.80
C SER A 138 8.35 16.16 16.44
N TYR A 139 7.13 16.47 16.80
CA TYR A 139 6.13 15.56 17.30
C TYR A 139 4.80 15.89 16.62
N GLY A 140 4.05 14.87 16.20
CA GLY A 140 2.76 15.13 15.60
C GLY A 140 1.89 13.88 15.46
N HIS A 141 0.57 14.15 15.47
CA HIS A 141 -0.43 13.18 15.08
C HIS A 141 -0.88 13.44 13.65
N PHE A 142 -0.98 12.39 12.87
CA PHE A 142 -1.42 12.42 11.48
C PHE A 142 -2.54 11.40 11.29
N LEU A 143 -3.57 11.80 10.58
CA LEU A 143 -4.75 10.99 10.37
C LEU A 143 -4.95 10.75 8.89
N GLN A 144 -5.39 9.54 8.56
CA GLN A 144 -5.72 9.15 7.20
C GLN A 144 -6.98 8.29 7.21
N MET A 145 -8.03 8.76 6.57
CA MET A 145 -9.22 7.93 6.35
C MET A 145 -8.88 6.76 5.44
N PRO A 146 -9.45 5.58 5.68
CA PRO A 146 -9.40 4.47 4.74
C PRO A 146 -9.92 4.88 3.35
N PRO A 147 -9.52 4.15 2.29
CA PRO A 147 -10.04 4.43 0.95
C PRO A 147 -11.57 4.31 0.92
N MET A 148 -12.21 5.14 0.11
CA MET A 148 -13.68 5.19 0.00
C MET A 148 -14.27 3.84 -0.40
N SER A 149 -13.55 3.02 -1.17
CA SER A 149 -13.97 1.65 -1.47
C SER A 149 -14.13 0.81 -0.20
N ALA A 150 -13.17 0.86 0.73
CA ALA A 150 -13.29 0.12 1.99
C ALA A 150 -14.43 0.63 2.89
N ILE A 151 -14.83 1.89 2.76
CA ILE A 151 -15.93 2.47 3.54
C ILE A 151 -17.30 2.09 2.96
N PHE A 152 -17.42 2.00 1.63
CA PHE A 152 -18.72 1.91 0.95
C PHE A 152 -18.94 0.62 0.16
N GLU A 153 -17.88 -0.18 -0.10
CA GLU A 153 -18.00 -1.42 -0.84
C GLU A 153 -18.89 -2.44 -0.09
N ASN A 154 -19.73 -3.14 -0.84
CA ASN A 154 -20.64 -4.19 -0.35
C ASN A 154 -21.45 -3.78 0.90
N LYS A 155 -21.85 -2.54 0.97
CA LYS A 155 -22.58 -1.97 2.09
C LYS A 155 -23.93 -2.66 2.34
N SER A 156 -24.60 -3.12 1.29
CA SER A 156 -25.88 -3.81 1.34
C SER A 156 -25.81 -5.23 1.86
N SER A 157 -24.61 -5.76 2.07
CA SER A 157 -24.38 -7.08 2.66
C SER A 157 -24.97 -8.26 1.90
N ILE A 158 -25.29 -8.09 0.62
CA ILE A 158 -25.76 -9.17 -0.23
C ILE A 158 -24.54 -9.94 -0.74
N ILE A 159 -24.13 -10.99 -0.02
CA ILE A 159 -23.02 -11.86 -0.41
C ILE A 159 -23.59 -13.19 -0.86
N GLY A 160 -22.97 -13.74 -1.92
CA GLY A 160 -23.13 -15.15 -2.17
C GLY A 160 -22.57 -15.97 -1.00
N PRO A 161 -23.30 -16.95 -0.47
CA PRO A 161 -22.97 -17.63 0.79
C PRO A 161 -21.70 -18.48 0.76
N THR A 162 -20.97 -18.53 -0.34
CA THR A 162 -19.80 -19.41 -0.54
C THR A 162 -18.50 -18.68 -0.81
N ASP A 163 -18.49 -17.36 -0.84
CA ASP A 163 -17.28 -16.61 -1.21
C ASP A 163 -16.67 -15.91 0.01
N TYR A 164 -15.74 -16.58 0.67
CA TYR A 164 -14.96 -16.04 1.80
C TYR A 164 -14.07 -14.86 1.41
N SER A 165 -13.91 -14.59 0.13
CA SER A 165 -13.14 -13.44 -0.37
C SER A 165 -13.98 -12.16 -0.41
N SER A 166 -15.29 -12.27 -0.27
CA SER A 166 -16.18 -11.12 -0.31
C SER A 166 -16.18 -10.38 1.02
N VAL A 167 -15.75 -9.14 0.99
CA VAL A 167 -15.79 -8.24 2.14
C VAL A 167 -17.14 -7.52 2.15
N VAL A 168 -17.82 -7.56 3.28
CA VAL A 168 -19.16 -7.01 3.42
C VAL A 168 -19.18 -5.87 4.42
N GLY A 169 -19.25 -4.68 3.90
CA GLY A 169 -19.36 -3.47 4.72
C GLY A 169 -18.18 -3.31 5.68
N ASN A 170 -18.36 -2.46 6.66
CA ASN A 170 -17.35 -2.18 7.67
C ASN A 170 -17.97 -2.05 9.05
N ALA A 171 -17.22 -2.38 10.08
CA ALA A 171 -17.57 -2.16 11.46
C ALA A 171 -16.33 -2.00 12.33
N ASN A 172 -16.41 -1.18 13.34
CA ASN A 172 -15.44 -1.23 14.40
C ASN A 172 -15.91 -2.30 15.41
N LEU A 173 -15.20 -3.43 15.44
CA LEU A 173 -15.58 -4.55 16.32
C LEU A 173 -15.39 -4.27 17.81
N ASN A 174 -14.62 -3.25 18.14
CA ASN A 174 -14.30 -2.88 19.52
C ASN A 174 -15.30 -1.84 20.09
N SER A 175 -16.25 -1.41 19.32
CA SER A 175 -17.25 -0.43 19.74
C SER A 175 -18.61 -0.72 19.09
N ASP A 176 -19.68 -0.20 19.69
CA ASP A 176 -21.01 -0.17 19.08
C ASP A 176 -21.05 0.77 17.85
N SER A 177 -19.91 1.28 17.43
CA SER A 177 -19.81 2.20 16.30
C SER A 177 -19.85 1.47 14.97
N LEU A 178 -20.66 2.00 14.07
CA LEU A 178 -20.77 1.53 12.70
C LEU A 178 -19.96 2.44 11.79
N GLY A 179 -19.02 1.85 11.05
CA GLY A 179 -18.12 2.56 10.18
C GLY A 179 -16.64 2.38 10.55
N LEU A 180 -15.76 2.83 9.69
CA LEU A 180 -14.32 2.82 9.91
C LEU A 180 -13.85 4.14 10.50
N ASN A 181 -12.86 4.07 11.38
CA ASN A 181 -12.15 5.22 11.90
C ASN A 181 -10.96 5.56 10.98
N ALA A 182 -10.45 6.78 11.12
CA ALA A 182 -9.18 7.16 10.50
C ALA A 182 -8.02 6.36 11.11
N GLN A 183 -7.10 5.95 10.27
CA GLN A 183 -5.80 5.44 10.70
C GLN A 183 -5.00 6.59 11.31
N LYS A 184 -4.32 6.34 12.42
CA LYS A 184 -3.58 7.35 13.18
C LYS A 184 -2.10 7.04 13.20
N THR A 185 -1.27 7.99 12.77
CA THR A 185 0.19 7.93 12.94
C THR A 185 0.63 8.93 13.99
N VAL A 186 1.38 8.46 14.99
CA VAL A 186 2.09 9.30 15.95
C VAL A 186 3.56 9.28 15.56
N SER A 187 4.12 10.45 15.24
CA SER A 187 5.49 10.60 14.76
C SER A 187 6.32 11.41 15.74
N TYR A 188 7.53 10.92 15.98
CA TYR A 188 8.59 11.59 16.72
C TYR A 188 9.82 11.66 15.82
N GLU A 189 10.47 12.81 15.80
CA GLU A 189 11.67 13.02 15.00
C GLU A 189 12.62 13.95 15.75
N VAL A 190 13.90 13.61 15.72
CA VAL A 190 14.98 14.46 16.21
C VAL A 190 16.09 14.47 15.19
N GLY A 191 16.58 15.64 14.86
CA GLY A 191 17.62 15.78 13.86
C GLY A 191 18.61 16.89 14.18
N LEU A 192 19.78 16.75 13.60
CA LEU A 192 20.84 17.72 13.63
C LEU A 192 21.27 18.02 12.20
N TRP A 193 21.09 19.26 11.79
CA TRP A 193 21.72 19.79 10.60
C TRP A 193 22.99 20.55 10.99
N GLN A 194 24.10 20.30 10.29
CA GLN A 194 25.41 20.88 10.58
C GLN A 194 26.09 21.33 9.28
N GLU A 195 26.46 22.60 9.19
CA GLU A 195 27.43 23.09 8.23
C GLU A 195 28.83 22.79 8.73
N ILE A 196 29.59 21.93 8.01
CA ILE A 196 30.98 21.60 8.36
C ILE A 196 31.92 22.69 7.88
N ASN A 197 31.63 23.21 6.67
CA ASN A 197 32.29 24.35 6.04
C ASN A 197 31.33 24.94 4.98
N PRO A 198 31.62 26.12 4.39
CA PRO A 198 30.72 26.78 3.43
C PRO A 198 30.29 25.92 2.23
N ASN A 199 31.01 24.85 1.94
CA ASN A 199 30.74 23.96 0.83
C ASN A 199 30.14 22.62 1.23
N THR A 200 30.05 22.33 2.54
CA THR A 200 29.68 21.00 3.04
C THR A 200 28.67 21.10 4.16
N SER A 201 27.51 20.50 4.00
CA SER A 201 26.54 20.30 5.08
C SER A 201 26.24 18.82 5.29
N PHE A 202 25.93 18.50 6.53
CA PHE A 202 25.58 17.15 6.97
C PHE A 202 24.31 17.20 7.81
N GLU A 203 23.42 16.24 7.64
CA GLU A 203 22.18 16.14 8.40
C GLU A 203 21.99 14.70 8.89
N VAL A 204 21.59 14.58 10.15
CA VAL A 204 21.24 13.29 10.79
C VAL A 204 19.83 13.43 11.35
N ASN A 205 18.94 12.53 10.98
CA ASN A 205 17.58 12.44 11.51
C ASN A 205 17.33 11.05 12.08
N LEU A 206 16.80 11.01 13.29
CA LEU A 206 16.25 9.81 13.92
C LEU A 206 14.74 9.98 13.98
N TYR A 207 14.01 9.00 13.54
CA TYR A 207 12.55 9.02 13.58
C TYR A 207 11.96 7.73 14.13
N TYR A 208 10.79 7.90 14.73
CA TYR A 208 9.99 6.82 15.28
C TYR A 208 8.52 7.13 14.99
N ARG A 209 7.79 6.19 14.43
CA ARG A 209 6.38 6.32 14.07
C ARG A 209 5.61 5.09 14.52
N ASP A 210 4.55 5.34 15.28
CA ASP A 210 3.53 4.34 15.61
C ASP A 210 2.30 4.56 14.76
N ILE A 211 1.81 3.51 14.13
CA ILE A 211 0.63 3.54 13.25
C ILE A 211 -0.43 2.65 13.88
N TYR A 212 -1.53 3.27 14.28
CA TYR A 212 -2.67 2.63 14.92
C TYR A 212 -3.86 2.57 13.99
N ASP A 213 -4.79 1.68 14.30
CA ASP A 213 -6.06 1.56 13.61
C ASP A 213 -5.92 1.30 12.11
N LEU A 214 -4.87 0.57 11.72
CA LEU A 214 -4.70 0.12 10.34
C LEU A 214 -5.89 -0.72 9.89
N LEU A 215 -6.27 -0.54 8.64
CA LEU A 215 -7.34 -1.29 8.02
C LEU A 215 -7.03 -2.79 8.05
N SER A 216 -7.95 -3.57 8.54
CA SER A 216 -7.88 -5.01 8.69
C SER A 216 -9.20 -5.66 8.29
N LEU A 217 -9.21 -6.97 8.16
CA LEU A 217 -10.42 -7.77 7.99
C LEU A 217 -10.69 -8.59 9.25
N ALA A 218 -11.95 -8.68 9.61
CA ALA A 218 -12.42 -9.56 10.67
C ALA A 218 -13.48 -10.50 10.13
N VAL A 219 -13.54 -11.72 10.69
CA VAL A 219 -14.58 -12.70 10.39
C VAL A 219 -15.76 -12.46 11.29
N VAL A 220 -16.93 -12.37 10.70
CA VAL A 220 -18.22 -12.37 11.41
C VAL A 220 -18.94 -13.66 11.05
N SER A 221 -19.31 -14.44 12.06
CA SER A 221 -20.16 -15.62 11.91
C SER A 221 -21.61 -15.26 12.22
N THR A 222 -22.50 -15.46 11.27
CA THR A 222 -23.94 -15.23 11.41
C THR A 222 -24.59 -16.28 12.33
N TYR A 223 -25.83 -16.03 12.75
CA TYR A 223 -26.55 -16.99 13.60
C TYR A 223 -26.85 -18.31 12.89
N ASN A 224 -26.88 -18.35 11.55
CA ASN A 224 -26.99 -19.56 10.76
C ASN A 224 -25.62 -20.13 10.33
N GLN A 225 -24.53 -19.73 11.01
CA GLN A 225 -23.16 -20.24 10.83
C GLN A 225 -22.53 -19.95 9.45
N ILE A 226 -22.99 -18.93 8.75
CA ILE A 226 -22.30 -18.42 7.55
C ILE A 226 -21.27 -17.40 7.99
N GLU A 227 -20.03 -17.55 7.51
CA GLU A 227 -18.94 -16.62 7.79
C GLU A 227 -18.73 -15.66 6.65
N TYR A 228 -18.42 -14.40 6.99
CA TYR A 228 -18.05 -13.37 6.03
C TYR A 228 -17.03 -12.41 6.61
N GLY A 229 -16.28 -11.71 5.73
CA GLY A 229 -15.30 -10.71 6.12
C GLY A 229 -15.91 -9.31 6.20
N ILE A 230 -15.48 -8.53 7.19
CA ILE A 230 -15.75 -7.09 7.25
C ILE A 230 -14.46 -6.32 7.47
N TYR A 231 -14.39 -5.12 6.90
CA TYR A 231 -13.32 -4.19 7.24
C TYR A 231 -13.48 -3.67 8.67
N THR A 232 -12.35 -3.56 9.36
CA THR A 232 -12.28 -3.03 10.72
C THR A 232 -10.95 -2.32 10.93
N ASN A 233 -10.85 -1.51 11.98
CA ASN A 233 -9.60 -0.90 12.43
C ASN A 233 -9.02 -1.75 13.57
N LYS A 234 -8.00 -2.54 13.27
CA LYS A 234 -7.44 -3.49 14.24
C LYS A 234 -5.93 -3.55 14.24
N ASP A 235 -5.31 -3.40 13.08
CA ASP A 235 -3.89 -3.66 12.94
C ASP A 235 -3.04 -2.48 13.41
N TYR A 236 -1.78 -2.79 13.72
CA TYR A 236 -0.78 -1.87 14.24
C TYR A 236 0.51 -2.03 13.45
N GLY A 237 1.20 -0.92 13.22
CA GLY A 237 2.51 -0.87 12.58
C GLY A 237 3.45 0.06 13.31
N ASN A 238 4.75 -0.19 13.15
CA ASN A 238 5.81 0.62 13.70
C ASN A 238 6.91 0.84 12.67
N VAL A 239 7.37 2.07 12.54
CA VAL A 239 8.47 2.45 11.67
C VAL A 239 9.48 3.23 12.49
N ARG A 240 10.75 2.86 12.40
CA ARG A 240 11.85 3.56 13.06
C ARG A 240 13.08 3.56 12.19
N GLY A 241 13.83 4.63 12.19
CA GLY A 241 14.99 4.73 11.34
C GLY A 241 15.92 5.87 11.65
N LEU A 242 17.03 5.83 10.92
CA LEU A 242 18.07 6.83 10.86
C LEU A 242 18.22 7.29 9.42
N GLU A 243 18.24 8.58 9.19
CA GLU A 243 18.54 9.19 7.90
C GLU A 243 19.83 10.03 8.02
N LEU A 244 20.71 9.84 7.06
CA LEU A 244 21.94 10.63 6.91
C LEU A 244 21.92 11.31 5.56
N LYS A 245 22.21 12.60 5.53
CA LYS A 245 22.31 13.38 4.30
C LYS A 245 23.62 14.15 4.30
N LEU A 246 24.33 14.13 3.17
CA LEU A 246 25.53 14.91 2.94
C LEU A 246 25.38 15.68 1.61
N ASP A 247 25.56 16.97 1.67
CA ASP A 247 25.63 17.86 0.51
C ASP A 247 27.02 18.52 0.46
N TYR A 248 27.67 18.41 -0.68
CA TYR A 248 28.93 19.09 -0.97
C TYR A 248 28.83 19.83 -2.29
N ASN A 249 29.16 21.11 -2.29
CA ASN A 249 29.16 21.97 -3.47
C ASN A 249 30.40 22.83 -3.50
N LEU A 250 31.27 22.62 -4.49
CA LEU A 250 32.45 23.44 -4.70
C LEU A 250 32.61 23.72 -6.20
N ASP A 251 32.50 24.98 -6.60
CA ASP A 251 32.63 25.46 -7.97
C ASP A 251 31.75 24.63 -8.96
N ASN A 252 32.39 23.75 -9.71
CA ASN A 252 31.76 22.93 -10.73
C ASN A 252 31.38 21.52 -10.22
N ILE A 253 31.76 21.16 -9.00
CA ILE A 253 31.56 19.83 -8.43
C ILE A 253 30.42 19.88 -7.42
N PHE A 254 29.51 18.92 -7.51
CA PHE A 254 28.55 18.66 -6.45
C PHE A 254 28.50 17.17 -6.09
N ILE A 255 28.26 16.90 -4.83
CA ILE A 255 28.01 15.57 -4.28
C ILE A 255 26.81 15.67 -3.38
N GLN A 256 25.80 14.86 -3.63
CA GLN A 256 24.62 14.72 -2.77
C GLN A 256 24.46 13.25 -2.45
N THR A 257 24.37 12.93 -1.16
CA THR A 257 24.12 11.55 -0.70
C THR A 257 23.03 11.53 0.33
N ASN A 258 22.19 10.51 0.22
CA ASN A 258 21.17 10.20 1.24
C ASN A 258 21.28 8.72 1.59
N TYR A 259 21.31 8.43 2.87
CA TYR A 259 21.28 7.07 3.38
C TYR A 259 20.19 6.93 4.42
N THR A 260 19.34 5.93 4.26
CA THR A 260 18.29 5.60 5.22
C THR A 260 18.51 4.17 5.72
N TYR A 261 18.49 4.02 7.02
CA TYR A 261 18.43 2.74 7.71
C TYR A 261 17.12 2.67 8.50
N GLN A 262 16.23 1.77 8.14
CA GLN A 262 14.91 1.70 8.77
C GLN A 262 14.45 0.29 9.06
N PHE A 263 13.51 0.19 10.00
CA PHE A 263 12.77 -1.01 10.33
C PHE A 263 11.28 -0.70 10.24
N THR A 264 10.56 -1.50 9.47
CA THR A 264 9.12 -1.39 9.35
C THR A 264 8.49 -2.72 9.73
N ARG A 265 7.72 -2.73 10.81
CA ARG A 265 7.05 -3.93 11.31
C ARG A 265 5.58 -3.67 11.57
N GLY A 266 4.78 -4.71 11.48
CA GLY A 266 3.35 -4.64 11.76
C GLY A 266 2.74 -6.02 11.95
N ASN A 267 1.45 -6.04 12.20
CA ASN A 267 0.72 -7.30 12.40
C ASN A 267 0.43 -7.99 11.06
N ALA A 268 0.22 -7.23 9.98
CA ALA A 268 -0.10 -7.72 8.66
C ALA A 268 0.26 -6.69 7.59
N ASP A 269 0.61 -7.12 6.39
CA ASP A 269 0.94 -6.25 5.24
C ASP A 269 -0.29 -5.61 4.60
N ASN A 270 -1.41 -6.31 4.67
CA ASN A 270 -2.67 -5.88 4.08
C ASN A 270 -3.85 -6.47 4.87
N PRO A 271 -5.05 -5.92 4.70
CA PRO A 271 -6.22 -6.38 5.43
C PRO A 271 -6.55 -7.86 5.26
N SER A 272 -6.38 -8.40 4.05
CA SER A 272 -6.71 -9.80 3.75
C SER A 272 -5.76 -10.81 4.41
N GLN A 273 -4.53 -10.41 4.71
CA GLN A 273 -3.57 -11.30 5.36
C GLN A 273 -3.99 -11.66 6.80
N THR A 274 -4.54 -10.72 7.54
CA THR A 274 -5.12 -10.99 8.87
C THR A 274 -6.32 -11.93 8.76
N PHE A 275 -7.16 -11.74 7.76
CA PHE A 275 -8.32 -12.60 7.49
C PHE A 275 -7.91 -14.04 7.18
N SER A 276 -6.91 -14.23 6.33
CA SER A 276 -6.42 -15.57 5.92
C SER A 276 -5.86 -16.37 7.09
N ARG A 277 -5.31 -15.69 8.10
CA ARG A 277 -4.76 -16.33 9.31
C ARG A 277 -5.84 -16.66 10.33
N GLN A 278 -6.91 -15.90 10.38
CA GLN A 278 -7.98 -16.07 11.34
C GLN A 278 -8.74 -17.36 11.02
N GLY A 279 -8.63 -18.36 11.86
CA GLY A 279 -9.19 -19.68 11.61
C GLY A 279 -8.25 -20.68 10.94
N SER A 280 -7.06 -20.26 10.48
CA SER A 280 -6.03 -21.18 10.03
C SER A 280 -5.44 -21.96 11.20
N SER A 281 -5.29 -23.27 11.03
CA SER A 281 -4.57 -24.11 11.99
C SER A 281 -3.04 -23.86 11.96
N ILE A 282 -2.55 -23.19 10.93
CA ILE A 282 -1.13 -23.03 10.63
C ILE A 282 -0.52 -21.84 11.39
N ASP A 283 -1.23 -20.73 11.52
CA ASP A 283 -0.75 -19.57 12.28
C ASP A 283 -1.87 -18.93 13.10
N LYS A 284 -2.02 -19.36 14.34
CA LYS A 284 -3.02 -18.82 15.29
C LYS A 284 -2.49 -17.64 16.10
N VAL A 285 -1.21 -17.33 15.99
CA VAL A 285 -0.55 -16.32 16.84
C VAL A 285 -0.37 -15.02 16.03
N ILE A 286 -0.91 -13.93 16.54
CA ILE A 286 -0.62 -12.60 16.01
C ILE A 286 0.86 -12.31 16.25
N ARG A 287 1.62 -12.19 15.17
CA ARG A 287 3.06 -11.89 15.22
C ARG A 287 3.31 -10.50 14.69
N PHE A 288 4.34 -9.88 15.22
CA PHE A 288 4.85 -8.60 14.73
C PHE A 288 5.94 -8.87 13.70
N ILE A 289 5.55 -8.83 12.40
CA ILE A 289 6.37 -9.25 11.26
C ILE A 289 6.99 -8.05 10.53
N PRO A 290 8.09 -8.24 9.77
CA PRO A 290 8.52 -7.24 8.80
C PRO A 290 7.41 -7.00 7.77
N MET A 291 7.17 -5.74 7.42
CA MET A 291 6.21 -5.39 6.36
C MET A 291 6.85 -5.60 4.99
N SER A 292 6.06 -5.91 3.96
CA SER A 292 6.57 -6.16 2.59
C SER A 292 7.35 -4.99 2.00
N TRP A 293 7.21 -3.79 2.56
CA TRP A 293 7.96 -2.58 2.19
C TRP A 293 9.08 -2.22 3.20
N ASP A 294 9.46 -3.13 4.12
CA ASP A 294 10.60 -2.96 5.04
C ASP A 294 11.91 -3.01 4.26
N GLN A 295 12.35 -1.86 3.78
CA GLN A 295 13.61 -1.70 3.07
C GLN A 295 14.69 -1.21 4.04
N ARG A 296 15.52 -2.13 4.53
CA ARG A 296 16.49 -1.86 5.60
C ARG A 296 17.50 -0.78 5.27
N HIS A 297 18.01 -0.80 4.07
CA HIS A 297 19.04 0.11 3.61
C HIS A 297 18.61 0.71 2.29
N THR A 298 18.58 2.03 2.24
CA THR A 298 18.42 2.81 1.02
C THR A 298 19.57 3.80 0.94
N PHE A 299 20.33 3.75 -0.14
CA PHE A 299 21.43 4.68 -0.40
C PHE A 299 21.27 5.30 -1.77
N ASN A 300 21.27 6.63 -1.81
CA ASN A 300 21.21 7.40 -3.04
C ASN A 300 22.43 8.33 -3.10
N VAL A 301 23.03 8.43 -4.26
CA VAL A 301 24.17 9.31 -4.50
C VAL A 301 24.03 10.00 -5.85
N SER A 302 24.31 11.30 -5.88
CA SER A 302 24.44 12.08 -7.09
C SER A 302 25.80 12.79 -7.08
N LEU A 303 26.59 12.57 -8.12
CA LEU A 303 27.90 13.15 -8.31
C LEU A 303 27.87 13.93 -9.61
N GLY A 304 28.26 15.19 -9.63
CA GLY A 304 28.28 15.97 -10.85
C GLY A 304 29.49 16.87 -10.97
N TYR A 305 29.94 17.02 -12.20
CA TYR A 305 30.87 18.03 -12.63
C TYR A 305 30.26 18.81 -13.78
N ASN A 306 29.95 20.09 -13.55
CA ASN A 306 29.17 20.89 -14.49
C ASN A 306 29.89 22.23 -14.76
N THR A 307 30.18 22.49 -16.03
CA THR A 307 30.71 23.74 -16.51
C THR A 307 29.76 24.39 -17.50
N SER A 308 30.06 25.62 -17.95
CA SER A 308 29.26 26.26 -19.00
C SER A 308 29.38 25.53 -20.37
N LYS A 309 30.43 24.73 -20.61
CA LYS A 309 30.70 24.05 -21.88
C LYS A 309 30.27 22.61 -21.87
N TYR A 310 30.48 21.90 -20.78
CA TYR A 310 30.14 20.47 -20.65
C TYR A 310 29.86 20.13 -19.22
N GLY A 311 29.12 19.07 -19.05
CA GLY A 311 28.86 18.52 -17.73
C GLY A 311 28.57 17.03 -17.79
N ILE A 312 28.84 16.37 -16.68
CA ILE A 312 28.59 14.96 -16.47
C ILE A 312 28.00 14.78 -15.06
N THR A 313 26.94 14.03 -14.96
CA THR A 313 26.31 13.69 -13.69
C THR A 313 26.08 12.19 -13.63
N SER A 314 26.54 11.57 -12.56
CA SER A 314 26.25 10.18 -12.25
C SER A 314 25.32 10.12 -11.06
N THR A 315 24.22 9.37 -11.19
CA THR A 315 23.30 9.06 -10.10
C THR A 315 23.32 7.56 -9.83
N GLY A 316 23.46 7.21 -8.58
CA GLY A 316 23.44 5.81 -8.14
C GLY A 316 22.46 5.61 -7.01
N TYR A 317 21.82 4.45 -6.99
CA TYR A 317 21.03 4.03 -5.85
C TYR A 317 21.26 2.55 -5.54
N TYR A 318 21.23 2.26 -4.27
CA TYR A 318 21.28 0.92 -3.70
C TYR A 318 20.14 0.74 -2.73
N ASN A 319 19.41 -0.35 -2.89
CA ASN A 319 18.32 -0.74 -2.03
C ASN A 319 18.54 -2.17 -1.54
N SER A 320 18.51 -2.40 -0.25
CA SER A 320 18.43 -3.77 0.27
C SER A 320 17.14 -4.43 -0.22
N GLY A 321 17.12 -5.74 -0.29
CA GLY A 321 15.91 -6.49 -0.63
C GLY A 321 14.77 -6.17 0.34
N THR A 322 13.55 -6.14 -0.18
CA THR A 322 12.33 -6.10 0.62
C THR A 322 11.94 -7.51 1.07
N PRO A 323 11.21 -7.67 2.18
CA PRO A 323 10.75 -8.98 2.63
C PRO A 323 9.83 -9.67 1.62
N TYR A 324 9.88 -10.99 1.63
CA TYR A 324 8.92 -11.85 0.95
C TYR A 324 8.68 -13.10 1.83
N THR A 325 7.64 -13.85 1.52
CA THR A 325 7.37 -15.11 2.21
C THR A 325 8.09 -16.25 1.50
N PHE A 326 9.18 -16.72 2.08
CA PHE A 326 9.83 -17.95 1.67
C PHE A 326 8.97 -19.14 2.10
N SER A 327 8.65 -20.01 1.17
CA SER A 327 7.86 -21.23 1.38
C SER A 327 8.61 -22.40 0.77
N PRO A 328 9.40 -23.13 1.56
CA PRO A 328 10.10 -24.30 1.03
C PRO A 328 9.08 -25.36 0.58
N GLN A 329 9.37 -26.04 -0.51
CA GLN A 329 8.65 -27.26 -0.85
C GLN A 329 8.90 -28.27 0.27
N GLY A 330 7.88 -28.49 1.08
CA GLY A 330 7.94 -29.43 2.18
C GLY A 330 6.72 -30.33 2.17
N GLU A 331 6.96 -31.63 2.12
CA GLU A 331 5.90 -32.65 2.25
C GLU A 331 5.30 -32.70 3.67
N SER A 332 5.84 -31.93 4.62
CA SER A 332 5.44 -31.96 6.02
C SER A 332 4.71 -30.69 6.44
N ASN A 333 3.47 -30.83 6.87
CA ASN A 333 2.71 -29.76 7.52
C ASN A 333 3.44 -29.15 8.74
N LEU A 334 4.38 -29.87 9.37
CA LEU A 334 5.22 -29.40 10.47
C LEU A 334 6.23 -28.35 10.02
N ALA A 335 6.74 -28.43 8.78
CA ALA A 335 7.63 -27.42 8.22
C ALA A 335 6.91 -26.08 8.02
N LEU A 336 5.60 -26.09 7.79
CA LEU A 336 4.77 -24.89 7.59
C LEU A 336 4.33 -24.23 8.90
N LEU A 337 4.35 -24.96 10.05
CA LEU A 337 3.85 -24.46 11.34
C LEU A 337 4.63 -23.26 11.90
N ASN A 338 5.90 -23.12 11.54
CA ASN A 338 6.76 -22.04 12.00
C ASN A 338 6.98 -20.93 10.96
N LEU A 339 6.38 -21.06 9.76
CA LEU A 339 6.47 -20.04 8.74
C LEU A 339 5.54 -18.87 9.09
N TYR A 340 6.10 -17.69 9.10
CA TYR A 340 5.36 -16.45 9.21
C TYR A 340 5.54 -15.65 7.91
N PRO A 341 4.60 -14.80 7.54
CA PRO A 341 4.75 -13.96 6.36
C PRO A 341 5.99 -13.08 6.45
N ASN A 342 6.60 -12.82 5.28
CA ASN A 342 7.77 -11.95 5.17
C ASN A 342 8.98 -12.44 5.98
N ASN A 343 9.21 -13.74 5.97
CA ASN A 343 10.22 -14.42 6.75
C ASN A 343 11.62 -14.39 6.13
N ASP A 344 11.76 -13.92 4.89
CA ASP A 344 13.05 -13.78 4.19
C ASP A 344 13.08 -12.51 3.32
N TYR A 345 14.25 -12.17 2.79
CA TYR A 345 14.50 -10.93 2.03
C TYR A 345 14.95 -11.23 0.60
N LYS A 346 14.39 -10.48 -0.35
CA LYS A 346 14.82 -10.50 -1.76
C LYS A 346 16.26 -10.05 -1.91
N PRO A 347 16.94 -10.36 -3.04
CA PRO A 347 18.25 -9.80 -3.36
C PRO A 347 18.25 -8.27 -3.37
N SER A 348 19.40 -7.67 -3.04
CA SER A 348 19.57 -6.23 -3.10
C SER A 348 19.61 -5.74 -4.55
N ASN A 349 19.07 -4.53 -4.76
CA ASN A 349 19.01 -3.86 -6.05
C ASN A 349 19.91 -2.64 -6.07
N TYR A 350 20.65 -2.42 -7.16
CA TYR A 350 21.35 -1.17 -7.39
C TYR A 350 21.40 -0.81 -8.88
N THR A 351 21.45 0.47 -9.15
CA THR A 351 21.58 1.00 -10.51
C THR A 351 22.43 2.26 -10.49
N ILE A 352 23.20 2.44 -11.55
CA ILE A 352 23.99 3.64 -11.79
C ILE A 352 23.58 4.18 -13.15
N ASP A 353 23.15 5.44 -13.17
CA ASP A 353 22.80 6.19 -14.37
C ASP A 353 23.83 7.28 -14.62
N LEU A 354 24.02 7.63 -15.88
CA LEU A 354 24.94 8.68 -16.31
C LEU A 354 24.21 9.63 -17.26
N THR A 355 24.33 10.91 -16.99
CA THR A 355 23.87 11.97 -17.89
C THR A 355 25.04 12.89 -18.23
N GLY A 356 25.08 13.37 -19.45
CA GLY A 356 26.11 14.31 -19.89
C GLY A 356 25.57 15.29 -20.90
N TYR A 357 26.19 16.45 -20.97
CA TYR A 357 25.94 17.43 -22.00
C TYR A 357 27.22 18.08 -22.51
N LEU A 358 27.19 18.48 -23.78
CA LEU A 358 28.27 19.22 -24.42
C LEU A 358 27.66 20.35 -25.26
N ASN A 359 27.92 21.59 -24.84
CA ASN A 359 27.58 22.80 -25.59
C ASN A 359 28.62 23.03 -26.68
N LEU A 360 28.25 22.85 -27.93
CA LEU A 360 29.11 23.10 -29.07
C LEU A 360 29.19 24.59 -29.37
N PRO A 361 30.22 25.06 -30.06
CA PRO A 361 30.34 26.45 -30.50
C PRO A 361 29.15 26.89 -31.35
N LYS A 362 28.80 28.17 -31.27
CA LYS A 362 27.76 28.73 -32.13
C LYS A 362 28.11 28.62 -33.60
N VAL A 363 27.20 28.12 -34.42
CA VAL A 363 27.34 28.00 -35.87
C VAL A 363 26.14 28.66 -36.51
N PHE A 364 26.33 29.67 -37.36
CA PHE A 364 25.28 30.44 -38.03
C PHE A 364 24.20 31.02 -37.07
N GLY A 365 24.59 31.42 -35.85
CA GLY A 365 23.69 31.95 -34.84
C GLY A 365 23.00 30.88 -33.96
N PHE A 366 23.07 29.62 -34.31
CA PHE A 366 22.52 28.47 -33.55
C PHE A 366 23.55 27.88 -32.60
N GLN A 367 23.12 27.49 -31.44
CA GLN A 367 23.95 26.81 -30.46
C GLN A 367 23.52 25.34 -30.29
N PRO A 368 24.24 24.40 -30.92
CA PRO A 368 23.98 22.99 -30.74
C PRO A 368 24.42 22.53 -29.34
N ASN A 369 23.61 21.65 -28.74
CA ASN A 369 23.90 20.98 -27.48
C ASN A 369 23.72 19.47 -27.68
N LEU A 370 24.77 18.71 -27.43
CA LEU A 370 24.76 17.26 -27.44
C LEU A 370 24.44 16.74 -26.05
N ASN A 371 23.46 15.85 -25.95
CA ASN A 371 23.02 15.24 -24.69
C ASN A 371 23.23 13.73 -24.73
N LEU A 372 23.73 13.17 -23.63
CA LEU A 372 23.91 11.75 -23.42
C LEU A 372 23.12 11.33 -22.17
N LEU A 373 22.37 10.26 -22.29
CA LEU A 373 21.72 9.58 -21.17
C LEU A 373 22.05 8.09 -21.26
N ILE A 374 22.65 7.54 -20.23
CA ILE A 374 22.86 6.10 -20.07
C ILE A 374 22.17 5.70 -18.78
N ARG A 375 21.13 4.90 -18.89
CA ARG A 375 20.49 4.26 -17.75
C ARG A 375 21.07 2.88 -17.54
N ASN A 376 21.20 2.49 -16.27
CA ASN A 376 21.76 1.21 -15.88
C ASN A 376 23.12 0.94 -16.56
N VAL A 377 24.11 1.80 -16.29
CA VAL A 377 25.47 1.71 -16.87
C VAL A 377 26.09 0.32 -16.70
N THR A 378 25.82 -0.31 -15.56
CA THR A 378 26.36 -1.63 -15.21
C THR A 378 25.67 -2.78 -15.93
N ASP A 379 24.56 -2.53 -16.64
CA ASP A 379 23.69 -3.53 -17.29
C ASP A 379 23.23 -4.63 -16.32
N ARG A 380 23.06 -4.28 -15.05
CA ARG A 380 22.62 -5.22 -14.02
C ARG A 380 21.14 -5.54 -14.17
N ARG A 381 20.79 -6.80 -14.13
CA ARG A 381 19.40 -7.28 -13.99
C ARG A 381 19.07 -7.36 -12.50
N ASN A 382 18.38 -6.33 -11.98
CA ASN A 382 17.89 -6.33 -10.62
C ASN A 382 16.62 -7.18 -10.51
N GLU A 383 16.55 -8.00 -9.47
CA GLU A 383 15.45 -8.94 -9.24
C GLU A 383 14.36 -8.26 -8.41
N TYR A 384 13.23 -7.92 -9.02
CA TYR A 384 12.07 -7.31 -8.33
C TYR A 384 11.03 -8.35 -7.89
N GLY A 385 10.77 -9.34 -8.75
CA GLY A 385 9.99 -10.53 -8.44
C GLY A 385 10.90 -11.70 -8.10
N VAL A 386 10.50 -12.55 -7.15
CA VAL A 386 11.24 -13.77 -6.80
C VAL A 386 10.26 -14.92 -6.60
N SER A 387 10.71 -16.14 -6.91
CA SER A 387 9.99 -17.36 -6.53
C SER A 387 9.96 -17.48 -5.00
N SER A 388 8.82 -17.83 -4.45
CA SER A 388 8.66 -18.07 -3.00
C SER A 388 9.53 -19.23 -2.49
N GLU A 389 9.93 -20.14 -3.35
CA GLU A 389 10.64 -21.37 -3.01
C GLU A 389 12.16 -21.20 -3.08
N THR A 390 12.65 -20.30 -3.92
CA THR A 390 14.09 -20.15 -4.16
C THR A 390 14.63 -18.79 -3.75
N GLY A 391 13.76 -17.78 -3.61
CA GLY A 391 14.16 -16.39 -3.37
C GLY A 391 14.83 -15.71 -4.56
N ARG A 392 14.74 -16.30 -5.77
CA ARG A 392 15.40 -15.81 -6.99
C ARG A 392 14.40 -15.71 -8.14
N SER A 393 14.67 -14.82 -9.08
CA SER A 393 13.79 -14.54 -10.22
C SER A 393 13.89 -15.56 -11.34
N TYR A 394 15.00 -16.28 -11.43
CA TYR A 394 15.32 -17.19 -12.55
C TYR A 394 15.55 -18.63 -12.15
N THR A 395 15.21 -18.95 -10.93
CA THR A 395 15.18 -20.34 -10.44
C THR A 395 13.85 -20.62 -9.77
N ALA A 396 13.16 -21.63 -10.22
CA ALA A 396 11.97 -22.16 -9.59
C ALA A 396 12.22 -23.64 -9.25
N VAL A 397 11.61 -24.15 -8.22
CA VAL A 397 11.48 -25.57 -7.99
C VAL A 397 10.27 -26.04 -8.76
N VAL A 398 10.46 -27.02 -9.61
CA VAL A 398 9.44 -27.52 -10.53
C VAL A 398 9.03 -28.90 -10.09
N ASP A 399 7.74 -29.09 -9.85
CA ASP A 399 7.15 -30.39 -9.62
C ASP A 399 6.98 -31.14 -10.96
N ASP A 400 7.31 -32.42 -11.00
CA ASP A 400 7.14 -33.26 -12.18
C ASP A 400 5.68 -33.29 -12.67
N THR A 401 4.71 -33.21 -11.77
CA THR A 401 3.28 -33.14 -12.12
C THR A 401 2.92 -31.82 -12.80
N GLU A 402 3.51 -30.74 -12.38
CA GLU A 402 3.33 -29.41 -13.02
C GLU A 402 4.00 -29.43 -14.41
N LEU A 403 5.18 -30.01 -14.54
CA LEU A 403 5.88 -30.12 -15.81
C LEU A 403 5.08 -30.94 -16.81
N LEU A 404 4.49 -32.07 -16.38
CA LEU A 404 3.67 -32.97 -17.22
C LEU A 404 2.32 -32.34 -17.59
N SER A 405 1.77 -31.46 -16.77
CA SER A 405 0.49 -30.79 -17.01
C SER A 405 0.65 -29.46 -17.76
N HIS A 406 1.87 -29.02 -18.01
CA HIS A 406 2.12 -27.76 -18.70
C HIS A 406 1.64 -27.80 -20.15
N ARG A 407 0.80 -26.86 -20.52
CA ARG A 407 0.36 -26.66 -21.89
C ARG A 407 1.39 -25.80 -22.62
N SER A 408 2.04 -26.38 -23.61
CA SER A 408 3.08 -25.72 -24.43
C SER A 408 2.54 -24.81 -25.53
N ASP A 409 1.21 -24.56 -25.55
CA ASP A 409 0.53 -23.88 -26.66
C ASP A 409 0.88 -22.38 -26.77
N PHE A 410 1.33 -21.75 -25.69
CA PHE A 410 1.60 -20.30 -25.62
C PHE A 410 3.03 -19.94 -25.25
N ASN A 411 3.69 -20.72 -24.41
CA ASN A 411 5.06 -20.45 -23.94
C ASN A 411 5.74 -21.75 -23.53
N SER A 412 7.08 -21.75 -23.59
CA SER A 412 7.85 -22.86 -23.04
C SER A 412 7.76 -22.84 -21.50
N TYR A 413 8.01 -23.98 -20.87
CA TYR A 413 8.10 -24.04 -19.42
C TYR A 413 9.18 -23.11 -18.86
N GLU A 414 10.27 -22.92 -19.60
CA GLU A 414 11.37 -22.00 -19.27
C GLU A 414 10.91 -20.54 -19.23
N ASP A 415 10.01 -20.11 -20.11
CA ASP A 415 9.48 -18.76 -20.13
C ASP A 415 8.74 -18.40 -18.83
N ARG A 416 8.25 -19.39 -18.10
CA ARG A 416 7.51 -19.21 -16.88
C ARG A 416 8.39 -18.78 -15.70
N TYR A 417 9.59 -19.32 -15.58
CA TYR A 417 10.54 -18.94 -14.52
C TYR A 417 11.63 -17.98 -14.98
N GLN A 418 11.77 -17.73 -16.28
CA GLN A 418 12.62 -16.70 -16.85
C GLN A 418 11.82 -15.45 -17.26
N ASP A 419 10.72 -15.16 -16.57
CA ASP A 419 9.83 -14.05 -16.88
C ASP A 419 10.58 -12.70 -16.83
N PRO A 420 10.71 -11.99 -17.96
CA PRO A 420 11.39 -10.70 -18.03
C PRO A 420 10.77 -9.64 -17.12
N SER A 421 9.50 -9.77 -16.76
CA SER A 421 8.80 -8.82 -15.87
C SER A 421 9.33 -8.86 -14.43
N MET A 422 10.02 -9.92 -14.04
CA MET A 422 10.65 -10.06 -12.72
C MET A 422 11.95 -9.27 -12.57
N PHE A 423 12.49 -8.73 -13.66
CA PHE A 423 13.76 -8.01 -13.70
C PHE A 423 13.61 -6.54 -14.03
N SER A 424 14.63 -5.76 -13.66
CA SER A 424 14.76 -4.39 -14.12
C SER A 424 15.03 -4.31 -15.62
N SER A 425 14.75 -3.13 -16.19
CA SER A 425 15.13 -2.85 -17.58
C SER A 425 16.66 -2.98 -17.80
N PRO A 426 17.10 -3.47 -18.96
CA PRO A 426 18.51 -3.50 -19.33
C PRO A 426 19.07 -2.09 -19.53
N ARG A 427 20.36 -2.00 -19.84
CA ARG A 427 21.01 -0.73 -20.15
C ARG A 427 20.34 -0.05 -21.35
N GLU A 428 20.02 1.22 -21.18
CA GLU A 428 19.49 2.09 -22.23
C GLU A 428 20.47 3.23 -22.51
N ILE A 429 20.81 3.48 -23.77
CA ILE A 429 21.67 4.59 -24.19
C ILE A 429 20.87 5.49 -25.14
N LYS A 430 20.75 6.77 -24.77
CA LYS A 430 20.12 7.80 -25.60
C LYS A 430 21.12 8.91 -25.89
N VAL A 431 21.24 9.27 -27.17
CA VAL A 431 22.00 10.45 -27.62
C VAL A 431 21.02 11.41 -28.27
N GLY A 432 21.03 12.65 -27.82
CA GLY A 432 20.15 13.70 -28.31
C GLY A 432 20.94 14.92 -28.77
N LEU A 433 20.45 15.58 -29.82
CA LEU A 433 20.96 16.88 -30.27
C LEU A 433 19.84 17.91 -30.09
N THR A 434 20.10 18.95 -29.31
CA THR A 434 19.21 20.08 -29.13
C THR A 434 19.84 21.32 -29.75
N ILE A 435 19.07 22.04 -30.57
CA ILE A 435 19.54 23.28 -31.21
C ILE A 435 18.72 24.44 -30.62
N LYS A 436 19.42 25.42 -30.00
CA LYS A 436 18.80 26.65 -29.47
C LYS A 436 18.98 27.75 -30.53
N PHE A 437 17.90 28.48 -30.79
CA PHE A 437 17.80 29.59 -31.73
C PHE A 437 18.02 30.92 -31.03
#